data_5567999d8ba0e5e1462fecaef72f967e
#
_entry.id   5567999d8ba0e5e1462fecaef72f967e
#
_cell.length_a   1.000
_cell.length_b   1.000
_cell.length_c   1.000
_cell.angle_alpha   90.00
_cell.angle_beta   90.00
_cell.angle_gamma   90.00
#
_symmetry.space_group_name_H-M   'P 1'
#
loop_
_entity.id
_entity.type
_entity.pdbx_description
1 polymer ?
#
loop_
_entity_poly.entity_id
_entity_poly.type
_entity_poly.pdbx_seq_one_letter_code
_entity_poly.pdbx_strand_id
1 'polypeptide(L)'
;PGSVHLAQLKLGQGLVGTIAASAQALNLSDAQSHPAFAYLPETGEEIYHSFMGVPILRAGRTLGVLVVQNRTMRVYRDDEIEALETTGMVLAEMIASGDLTRLTKAGSQLDIKNPVTLSGLSFNDGVGLGHVVLHEPRIVVKNLFAEDTDAETRRLQDAIGSLRLSIDDMLERREVAFEGEHRAVLEAYRMFAHDRCWVRRLEEAIGNGLTAEAAVEKVQSDTRARMNHMSDPYL
;
A
#
# COMPACT_ATOMS: atom_id res chain seq x y z
N PRO A 1 -10.84 2.96 26.88
CA PRO A 1 -10.58 4.39 26.70
C PRO A 1 -9.40 4.92 27.54
N GLY A 2 -8.93 4.18 28.58
CA GLY A 2 -7.84 4.65 29.47
C GLY A 2 -6.42 4.24 29.04
N SER A 3 -6.27 3.33 28.07
CA SER A 3 -4.97 2.80 27.62
C SER A 3 -4.35 3.56 26.44
N VAL A 4 -5.07 4.54 25.88
CA VAL A 4 -4.56 5.35 24.78
C VAL A 4 -3.32 6.11 25.25
N HIS A 5 -2.21 5.95 24.51
CA HIS A 5 -0.86 6.47 24.78
C HIS A 5 -0.07 5.79 25.92
N LEU A 6 -0.61 4.78 26.62
CA LEU A 6 0.10 4.05 27.65
C LEU A 6 0.79 2.80 27.11
N ALA A 7 0.15 2.09 26.15
CA ALA A 7 0.71 0.93 25.52
C ALA A 7 1.51 1.33 24.26
N GLN A 8 2.77 0.93 24.19
CA GLN A 8 3.64 1.14 23.04
C GLN A 8 4.29 -0.18 22.63
N LEU A 9 4.18 -0.51 21.34
CA LEU A 9 4.82 -1.67 20.74
C LEU A 9 5.90 -1.20 19.74
N LYS A 10 7.03 -1.89 19.74
CA LYS A 10 8.06 -1.68 18.71
C LYS A 10 7.65 -2.42 17.44
N LEU A 11 8.19 -1.98 16.30
CA LEU A 11 8.07 -2.74 15.04
C LEU A 11 8.59 -4.16 15.25
N GLY A 12 7.79 -5.15 14.83
CA GLY A 12 8.07 -6.57 15.04
C GLY A 12 7.67 -7.12 16.43
N GLN A 13 7.23 -6.29 17.35
CA GLN A 13 6.79 -6.71 18.69
C GLN A 13 5.26 -6.87 18.75
N GLY A 14 4.80 -8.00 19.22
CA GLY A 14 3.37 -8.33 19.29
C GLY A 14 2.77 -8.60 17.91
N LEU A 15 1.50 -8.95 17.87
CA LEU A 15 0.78 -9.21 16.59
C LEU A 15 0.72 -7.96 15.71
N VAL A 16 0.41 -6.83 16.31
CA VAL A 16 0.33 -5.54 15.60
C VAL A 16 1.69 -5.10 15.05
N GLY A 17 2.76 -5.23 15.87
CA GLY A 17 4.11 -4.90 15.44
C GLY A 17 4.62 -5.83 14.34
N THR A 18 4.21 -7.10 14.35
CA THR A 18 4.52 -8.07 13.30
C THR A 18 3.87 -7.67 11.97
N ILE A 19 2.58 -7.31 11.98
CA ILE A 19 1.88 -6.81 10.78
C ILE A 19 2.55 -5.52 10.27
N ALA A 20 2.87 -4.59 11.18
CA ALA A 20 3.52 -3.34 10.80
C ALA A 20 4.89 -3.56 10.17
N ALA A 21 5.64 -4.56 10.62
CA ALA A 21 6.97 -4.89 10.10
C ALA A 21 6.91 -5.69 8.79
N SER A 22 5.98 -6.63 8.65
CA SER A 22 5.88 -7.50 7.46
C SER A 22 5.04 -6.88 6.33
N ALA A 23 4.22 -5.86 6.63
CA ALA A 23 3.20 -5.32 5.74
C ALA A 23 2.22 -6.39 5.20
N GLN A 24 1.96 -7.44 5.99
CA GLN A 24 1.06 -8.53 5.62
C GLN A 24 -0.09 -8.64 6.62
N ALA A 25 -1.27 -9.00 6.13
CA ALA A 25 -2.42 -9.29 6.97
C ALA A 25 -2.18 -10.54 7.83
N LEU A 26 -2.74 -10.54 9.05
CA LEU A 26 -2.68 -11.66 9.97
C LEU A 26 -4.09 -12.01 10.43
N ASN A 27 -4.48 -13.28 10.25
CA ASN A 27 -5.78 -13.81 10.60
C ASN A 27 -5.62 -15.03 11.53
N LEU A 28 -6.04 -14.90 12.76
CA LEU A 28 -5.86 -15.91 13.81
C LEU A 28 -7.18 -16.22 14.49
N SER A 29 -7.50 -17.51 14.63
CA SER A 29 -8.65 -17.98 15.43
C SER A 29 -8.42 -17.86 16.93
N ASP A 30 -7.15 -17.99 17.36
CA ASP A 30 -6.71 -17.84 18.72
C ASP A 30 -5.40 -17.05 18.77
N ALA A 31 -5.54 -15.76 19.02
CA ALA A 31 -4.42 -14.82 19.07
C ALA A 31 -3.44 -15.12 20.19
N GLN A 32 -3.94 -15.62 21.33
CA GLN A 32 -3.16 -15.86 22.53
C GLN A 32 -2.16 -17.03 22.37
N SER A 33 -2.47 -17.98 21.48
CA SER A 33 -1.58 -19.11 21.19
C SER A 33 -0.45 -18.76 20.21
N HIS A 34 -0.49 -17.59 19.58
CA HIS A 34 0.49 -17.21 18.56
C HIS A 34 1.83 -16.80 19.21
N PRO A 35 3.00 -17.28 18.68
CA PRO A 35 4.33 -16.99 19.26
C PRO A 35 4.67 -15.50 19.41
N ALA A 36 4.12 -14.66 18.51
CA ALA A 36 4.32 -13.22 18.56
C ALA A 36 3.31 -12.49 19.46
N PHE A 37 2.42 -13.22 20.18
CA PHE A 37 1.48 -12.57 21.07
C PHE A 37 2.23 -11.87 22.22
N ALA A 38 1.97 -10.59 22.42
CA ALA A 38 2.54 -9.82 23.51
C ALA A 38 1.40 -9.40 24.46
N TYR A 39 1.43 -9.93 25.66
CA TYR A 39 0.44 -9.56 26.68
C TYR A 39 0.74 -8.18 27.25
N LEU A 40 -0.22 -7.28 27.14
CA LEU A 40 -0.18 -5.93 27.70
C LEU A 40 -1.41 -5.72 28.58
N PRO A 41 -1.28 -5.85 29.92
CA PRO A 41 -2.41 -5.75 30.84
C PRO A 41 -3.22 -4.47 30.70
N GLU A 42 -2.57 -3.38 30.26
CA GLU A 42 -3.17 -2.06 30.12
C GLU A 42 -4.22 -2.00 29.01
N THR A 43 -4.16 -2.93 28.03
CA THR A 43 -5.07 -2.94 26.88
C THR A 43 -6.37 -3.67 27.15
N GLY A 44 -6.37 -4.63 28.09
CA GLY A 44 -7.52 -5.47 28.41
C GLY A 44 -7.90 -6.40 27.26
N GLU A 45 -6.92 -6.80 26.44
CA GLU A 45 -7.14 -7.63 25.24
C GLU A 45 -7.26 -9.13 25.54
N GLU A 46 -7.01 -9.55 26.77
CA GLU A 46 -7.10 -10.93 27.22
C GLU A 46 -8.47 -11.59 27.03
N ILE A 47 -9.52 -10.80 26.88
CA ILE A 47 -10.88 -11.29 26.65
C ILE A 47 -11.16 -11.66 25.19
N TYR A 48 -10.24 -11.32 24.27
CA TYR A 48 -10.41 -11.58 22.84
C TYR A 48 -9.56 -12.79 22.44
N HIS A 49 -10.17 -13.68 21.66
CA HIS A 49 -9.52 -14.89 21.13
C HIS A 49 -9.15 -14.73 19.67
N SER A 50 -10.11 -14.37 18.80
CA SER A 50 -9.80 -14.20 17.40
C SER A 50 -9.26 -12.82 17.09
N PHE A 51 -8.34 -12.77 16.14
CA PHE A 51 -7.65 -11.56 15.72
C PHE A 51 -7.55 -11.51 14.20
N MET A 52 -7.95 -10.42 13.61
CA MET A 52 -7.68 -10.09 12.23
C MET A 52 -7.08 -8.69 12.18
N GLY A 53 -5.89 -8.58 11.62
CA GLY A 53 -5.20 -7.32 11.46
C GLY A 53 -4.68 -7.14 10.04
N VAL A 54 -4.82 -5.94 9.50
CA VAL A 54 -4.33 -5.57 8.18
C VAL A 54 -3.46 -4.31 8.27
N PRO A 55 -2.40 -4.20 7.47
CA PRO A 55 -1.59 -2.99 7.43
C PRO A 55 -2.35 -1.85 6.71
N ILE A 56 -2.24 -0.64 7.22
CA ILE A 56 -2.67 0.58 6.54
C ILE A 56 -1.49 1.05 5.68
N LEU A 57 -1.56 0.78 4.39
CA LEU A 57 -0.45 0.99 3.45
C LEU A 57 -0.65 2.23 2.59
N ARG A 58 0.43 2.99 2.38
CA ARG A 58 0.48 4.05 1.38
C ARG A 58 1.87 4.14 0.73
N ALA A 59 1.89 4.11 -0.59
CA ALA A 59 3.13 4.15 -1.37
C ALA A 59 4.20 3.14 -0.88
N GLY A 60 3.77 1.92 -0.49
CA GLY A 60 4.63 0.86 0.02
C GLY A 60 5.12 1.06 1.46
N ARG A 61 4.57 2.02 2.21
CA ARG A 61 4.89 2.26 3.63
C ARG A 61 3.70 1.92 4.50
N THR A 62 3.96 1.26 5.62
CA THR A 62 2.94 1.03 6.65
C THR A 62 2.78 2.30 7.49
N LEU A 63 1.58 2.89 7.45
CA LEU A 63 1.19 4.05 8.25
C LEU A 63 0.61 3.65 9.60
N GLY A 64 0.07 2.43 9.69
CA GLY A 64 -0.56 1.89 10.87
C GLY A 64 -1.07 0.48 10.63
N VAL A 65 -1.82 -0.05 11.59
CA VAL A 65 -2.47 -1.36 11.51
C VAL A 65 -3.92 -1.21 11.93
N LEU A 66 -4.83 -1.77 11.15
CA LEU A 66 -6.25 -1.85 11.47
C LEU A 66 -6.56 -3.25 12.00
N VAL A 67 -7.17 -3.33 13.17
CA VAL A 67 -7.41 -4.60 13.87
C VAL A 67 -8.89 -4.77 14.19
N VAL A 68 -9.37 -5.99 14.03
CA VAL A 68 -10.68 -6.46 14.49
C VAL A 68 -10.47 -7.70 15.35
N GLN A 69 -11.13 -7.75 16.51
CA GLN A 69 -11.01 -8.83 17.48
C GLN A 69 -12.41 -9.32 17.90
N ASN A 70 -12.55 -10.62 18.19
CA ASN A 70 -13.76 -11.19 18.75
C ASN A 70 -13.44 -12.00 20.02
N ARG A 71 -14.42 -12.05 20.93
CA ARG A 71 -14.34 -12.87 22.14
C ARG A 71 -14.48 -14.35 21.85
N THR A 72 -15.08 -14.71 20.73
CA THR A 72 -15.24 -16.10 20.30
C THR A 72 -14.11 -16.46 19.34
N MET A 73 -13.65 -17.68 19.41
CA MET A 73 -12.70 -18.24 18.43
C MET A 73 -13.39 -18.35 17.08
N ARG A 74 -12.83 -17.68 16.06
CA ARG A 74 -13.25 -17.79 14.67
C ARG A 74 -12.09 -17.48 13.73
N VAL A 75 -12.10 -18.05 12.56
CA VAL A 75 -11.26 -17.62 11.43
C VAL A 75 -12.10 -16.68 10.57
N TYR A 76 -11.55 -15.53 10.24
CA TYR A 76 -12.20 -14.60 9.31
C TYR A 76 -12.03 -15.11 7.89
N ARG A 77 -13.06 -14.92 7.07
CA ARG A 77 -13.06 -15.33 5.65
C ARG A 77 -12.26 -14.34 4.81
N ASP A 78 -11.88 -14.77 3.62
CA ASP A 78 -11.09 -13.93 2.71
C ASP A 78 -11.82 -12.64 2.33
N ASP A 79 -13.15 -12.69 2.14
CA ASP A 79 -13.97 -11.50 1.86
C ASP A 79 -13.99 -10.49 3.03
N GLU A 80 -13.91 -10.96 4.27
CA GLU A 80 -13.81 -10.11 5.46
C GLU A 80 -12.41 -9.46 5.57
N ILE A 81 -11.37 -10.19 5.19
CA ILE A 81 -9.98 -9.65 5.16
C ILE A 81 -9.89 -8.56 4.10
N GLU A 82 -10.38 -8.81 2.89
CA GLU A 82 -10.37 -7.85 1.79
C GLU A 82 -11.17 -6.59 2.11
N ALA A 83 -12.33 -6.73 2.76
CA ALA A 83 -13.12 -5.59 3.23
C ALA A 83 -12.33 -4.73 4.24
N LEU A 84 -11.58 -5.38 5.15
CA LEU A 84 -10.75 -4.67 6.11
C LEU A 84 -9.54 -4.00 5.44
N GLU A 85 -8.91 -4.65 4.47
CA GLU A 85 -7.82 -4.06 3.65
C GLU A 85 -8.31 -2.84 2.87
N THR A 86 -9.50 -2.92 2.27
CA THR A 86 -10.13 -1.79 1.58
C THR A 86 -10.38 -0.63 2.54
N THR A 87 -10.86 -0.93 3.74
CA THR A 87 -11.03 0.08 4.80
C THR A 87 -9.69 0.69 5.20
N GLY A 88 -8.64 -0.13 5.32
CA GLY A 88 -7.27 0.32 5.59
C GLY A 88 -6.75 1.30 4.53
N MET A 89 -7.05 1.05 3.26
CA MET A 89 -6.69 1.94 2.17
C MET A 89 -7.40 3.31 2.26
N VAL A 90 -8.70 3.31 2.57
CA VAL A 90 -9.46 4.57 2.78
C VAL A 90 -8.83 5.37 3.93
N LEU A 91 -8.50 4.69 5.03
CA LEU A 91 -7.84 5.33 6.16
C LEU A 91 -6.47 5.90 5.77
N ALA A 92 -5.70 5.20 4.92
CA ALA A 92 -4.41 5.69 4.44
C ALA A 92 -4.56 7.01 3.67
N GLU A 93 -5.57 7.15 2.82
CA GLU A 93 -5.85 8.40 2.12
C GLU A 93 -6.31 9.50 3.08
N MET A 94 -7.17 9.21 4.05
CA MET A 94 -7.60 10.17 5.07
C MET A 94 -6.45 10.65 5.94
N ILE A 95 -5.50 9.77 6.27
CA ILE A 95 -4.27 10.14 7.00
C ILE A 95 -3.43 11.09 6.13
N ALA A 96 -3.29 10.78 4.85
CA ALA A 96 -2.45 11.53 3.94
C ALA A 96 -3.03 12.89 3.54
N SER A 97 -4.35 13.00 3.41
CA SER A 97 -5.04 14.28 3.17
C SER A 97 -5.03 15.21 4.40
N GLY A 98 -4.63 14.68 5.55
CA GLY A 98 -4.66 15.42 6.82
C GLY A 98 -6.06 15.55 7.44
N ASP A 99 -7.07 14.87 6.90
CA ASP A 99 -8.43 14.92 7.43
C ASP A 99 -8.51 14.31 8.83
N LEU A 100 -7.74 13.25 9.11
CA LEU A 100 -7.61 12.67 10.44
C LEU A 100 -6.89 13.59 11.44
N THR A 101 -5.94 14.41 10.98
CA THR A 101 -5.23 15.36 11.85
C THR A 101 -6.11 16.54 12.27
N ARG A 102 -7.16 16.83 11.52
CA ARG A 102 -8.22 17.76 11.93
C ARG A 102 -9.10 17.20 13.05
N LEU A 103 -9.26 15.86 13.12
CA LEU A 103 -10.03 15.18 14.15
C LEU A 103 -9.22 14.88 15.40
N THR A 104 -7.91 14.70 15.27
CA THR A 104 -7.00 14.48 16.38
C THR A 104 -6.00 15.65 16.44
N LYS A 105 -6.19 16.58 17.37
CA LYS A 105 -5.24 17.67 17.65
C LYS A 105 -3.87 17.19 18.17
N ALA A 106 -3.47 15.98 17.88
CA ALA A 106 -2.22 15.36 18.29
C ALA A 106 -1.60 14.56 17.12
N GLY A 107 -1.38 15.22 15.99
CA GLY A 107 -0.56 14.69 14.89
C GLY A 107 0.75 15.46 14.85
N SER A 108 1.86 14.79 15.09
CA SER A 108 3.18 15.34 14.81
C SER A 108 3.28 15.62 13.31
N GLN A 109 3.04 16.86 12.92
CA GLN A 109 3.59 17.37 11.67
C GLN A 109 5.09 17.13 11.74
N LEU A 110 5.65 16.45 10.73
CA LEU A 110 7.07 16.52 10.45
C LEU A 110 7.35 17.97 10.01
N ASP A 111 7.40 18.85 11.01
CA ASP A 111 7.77 20.24 10.84
C ASP A 111 9.30 20.26 10.73
N ILE A 112 9.79 20.07 9.50
CA ILE A 112 11.21 20.23 9.19
C ILE A 112 11.52 21.73 9.25
N LYS A 113 11.58 22.25 10.47
CA LYS A 113 11.96 23.65 10.73
C LYS A 113 13.46 23.87 10.69
N ASN A 114 14.24 22.79 10.73
CA ASN A 114 15.69 22.87 10.76
C ASN A 114 16.29 22.54 9.39
N PRO A 115 17.35 23.23 8.97
CA PRO A 115 18.10 22.86 7.78
C PRO A 115 18.62 21.41 7.87
N VAL A 116 18.41 20.63 6.81
CA VAL A 116 18.90 19.25 6.72
C VAL A 116 19.93 19.18 5.59
N THR A 117 21.06 18.55 5.89
CA THR A 117 22.07 18.26 4.88
C THR A 117 21.98 16.81 4.46
N LEU A 118 21.81 16.57 3.15
CA LEU A 118 21.78 15.24 2.56
C LEU A 118 23.08 15.03 1.76
N SER A 119 23.69 13.87 1.94
CA SER A 119 24.83 13.46 1.10
C SER A 119 24.34 12.73 -0.14
N GLY A 120 24.89 13.08 -1.30
CA GLY A 120 24.52 12.47 -2.57
C GLY A 120 25.73 12.23 -3.46
N LEU A 121 25.52 11.59 -4.61
CA LEU A 121 26.50 11.46 -5.68
C LEU A 121 26.39 12.67 -6.60
N SER A 122 27.52 13.34 -6.86
CA SER A 122 27.57 14.43 -7.84
C SER A 122 27.74 13.84 -9.23
N PHE A 123 26.81 14.17 -10.15
CA PHE A 123 26.92 13.82 -11.56
C PHE A 123 27.48 14.96 -12.41
N ASN A 124 27.30 16.21 -11.94
CA ASN A 124 27.81 17.41 -12.59
C ASN A 124 28.41 18.35 -11.54
N ASP A 125 29.43 19.11 -11.93
CA ASP A 125 30.00 20.15 -11.08
C ASP A 125 29.10 21.39 -11.07
N GLY A 126 28.97 22.00 -9.91
CA GLY A 126 28.23 23.23 -9.76
C GLY A 126 27.32 23.25 -8.53
N VAL A 127 26.68 24.40 -8.33
CA VAL A 127 25.71 24.63 -7.26
C VAL A 127 24.41 25.10 -7.89
N GLY A 128 23.33 24.39 -7.60
CA GLY A 128 21.96 24.76 -8.00
C GLY A 128 21.17 25.30 -6.80
N LEU A 129 20.43 26.38 -7.02
CA LEU A 129 19.50 26.92 -6.04
C LEU A 129 18.09 26.86 -6.61
N GLY A 130 17.13 26.28 -5.88
CA GLY A 130 15.75 26.19 -6.33
C GLY A 130 14.83 25.54 -5.30
N HIS A 131 13.57 25.40 -5.68
CA HIS A 131 12.61 24.64 -4.90
C HIS A 131 12.73 23.15 -5.22
N VAL A 132 12.70 22.30 -4.19
CA VAL A 132 12.68 20.85 -4.37
C VAL A 132 11.32 20.44 -4.93
N VAL A 133 11.33 19.77 -6.07
CA VAL A 133 10.14 19.15 -6.67
C VAL A 133 10.34 17.64 -6.64
N LEU A 134 9.46 16.94 -5.94
CA LEU A 134 9.43 15.49 -6.00
C LEU A 134 8.81 15.06 -7.33
N HIS A 135 9.65 14.48 -8.20
CA HIS A 135 9.18 13.93 -9.47
C HIS A 135 8.57 12.53 -9.26
N GLU A 136 7.51 12.50 -8.46
CA GLU A 136 6.66 11.32 -8.35
C GLU A 136 5.32 11.66 -9.01
N PRO A 137 4.96 11.05 -10.14
CA PRO A 137 3.63 11.20 -10.71
C PRO A 137 2.63 10.59 -9.72
N ARG A 138 1.98 11.45 -8.92
CA ARG A 138 0.92 11.01 -8.01
C ARG A 138 -0.40 11.05 -8.75
N ILE A 139 -0.97 9.89 -8.93
CA ILE A 139 -2.37 9.80 -9.34
C ILE A 139 -3.19 10.13 -8.10
N VAL A 140 -3.91 11.23 -8.15
CA VAL A 140 -4.85 11.59 -7.07
C VAL A 140 -6.15 10.86 -7.37
N VAL A 141 -6.41 9.80 -6.63
CA VAL A 141 -7.69 9.09 -6.69
C VAL A 141 -8.74 9.95 -5.98
N LYS A 142 -9.66 10.53 -6.74
CA LYS A 142 -10.71 11.39 -6.20
C LYS A 142 -11.87 10.59 -5.60
N ASN A 143 -12.24 9.52 -6.28
CA ASN A 143 -13.33 8.63 -5.88
C ASN A 143 -12.77 7.24 -5.61
N LEU A 144 -12.94 6.74 -4.40
CA LEU A 144 -12.43 5.44 -4.00
C LEU A 144 -13.42 4.32 -4.30
N PHE A 145 -14.72 4.58 -4.16
CA PHE A 145 -15.77 3.57 -4.31
C PHE A 145 -16.47 3.70 -5.66
N ALA A 146 -16.67 2.55 -6.28
CA ALA A 146 -17.41 2.42 -7.53
C ALA A 146 -18.93 2.45 -7.25
N GLU A 147 -19.67 3.20 -8.07
CA GLU A 147 -21.13 3.10 -8.12
C GLU A 147 -21.58 1.87 -8.94
N ASP A 148 -20.81 1.51 -9.95
CA ASP A 148 -21.02 0.35 -10.83
C ASP A 148 -19.67 -0.33 -11.11
N THR A 149 -19.46 -1.48 -10.48
CA THR A 149 -18.23 -2.28 -10.60
C THR A 149 -18.04 -2.87 -12.00
N ASP A 150 -19.13 -3.17 -12.72
CA ASP A 150 -19.05 -3.68 -14.09
C ASP A 150 -18.60 -2.58 -15.07
N ALA A 151 -19.05 -1.34 -14.85
CA ALA A 151 -18.58 -0.19 -15.61
C ALA A 151 -17.10 0.09 -15.36
N GLU A 152 -16.66 0.03 -14.10
CA GLU A 152 -15.26 0.23 -13.74
C GLU A 152 -14.35 -0.88 -14.28
N THR A 153 -14.81 -2.13 -14.30
CA THR A 153 -14.08 -3.25 -14.90
C THR A 153 -13.89 -3.03 -16.40
N ARG A 154 -14.92 -2.58 -17.11
CA ARG A 154 -14.80 -2.23 -18.54
C ARG A 154 -13.81 -1.09 -18.77
N ARG A 155 -13.87 -0.02 -17.96
CA ARG A 155 -12.91 1.09 -18.01
C ARG A 155 -11.47 0.61 -17.83
N LEU A 156 -11.25 -0.28 -16.86
CA LEU A 156 -9.94 -0.89 -16.63
C LEU A 156 -9.45 -1.67 -17.85
N GLN A 157 -10.30 -2.52 -18.42
CA GLN A 157 -9.97 -3.35 -19.59
C GLN A 157 -9.65 -2.49 -20.81
N ASP A 158 -10.42 -1.43 -21.07
CA ASP A 158 -10.18 -0.47 -22.14
C ASP A 158 -8.85 0.27 -21.95
N ALA A 159 -8.55 0.69 -20.72
CA ALA A 159 -7.30 1.36 -20.39
C ALA A 159 -6.08 0.43 -20.57
N ILE A 160 -6.18 -0.83 -20.13
CA ILE A 160 -5.12 -1.84 -20.34
C ILE A 160 -4.95 -2.13 -21.83
N GLY A 161 -6.05 -2.23 -22.59
CA GLY A 161 -6.00 -2.39 -24.04
C GLY A 161 -5.27 -1.24 -24.72
N SER A 162 -5.60 -0.01 -24.36
CA SER A 162 -4.95 1.20 -24.88
C SER A 162 -3.47 1.28 -24.49
N LEU A 163 -3.12 0.88 -23.26
CA LEU A 163 -1.74 0.80 -22.80
C LEU A 163 -0.91 -0.18 -23.64
N ARG A 164 -1.45 -1.38 -23.91
CA ARG A 164 -0.78 -2.41 -24.73
C ARG A 164 -0.50 -1.89 -26.13
N LEU A 165 -1.49 -1.28 -26.78
CA LEU A 165 -1.33 -0.68 -28.11
C LEU A 165 -0.29 0.43 -28.10
N SER A 166 -0.27 1.27 -27.07
CA SER A 166 0.72 2.35 -26.95
C SER A 166 2.14 1.81 -26.79
N ILE A 167 2.34 0.74 -26.00
CA ILE A 167 3.65 0.10 -25.83
C ILE A 167 4.11 -0.55 -27.15
N ASP A 168 3.22 -1.24 -27.84
CA ASP A 168 3.54 -1.88 -29.13
C ASP A 168 3.91 -0.82 -30.18
N ASP A 169 3.17 0.31 -30.27
CA ASP A 169 3.52 1.44 -31.15
C ASP A 169 4.89 2.04 -30.82
N MET A 170 5.21 2.20 -29.51
CA MET A 170 6.53 2.68 -29.09
C MET A 170 7.66 1.72 -29.50
N LEU A 171 7.43 0.41 -29.40
CA LEU A 171 8.41 -0.62 -29.78
C LEU A 171 8.64 -0.69 -31.31
N GLU A 172 7.62 -0.33 -32.11
CA GLU A 172 7.70 -0.31 -33.57
C GLU A 172 8.37 0.96 -34.13
N ARG A 173 8.45 2.04 -33.34
CA ARG A 173 9.10 3.29 -33.78
C ARG A 173 10.59 3.08 -34.03
N ARG A 174 11.07 3.58 -35.17
CA ARG A 174 12.46 3.43 -35.62
C ARG A 174 13.51 3.98 -34.62
N GLU A 175 13.15 4.98 -33.82
CA GLU A 175 14.01 5.60 -32.81
C GLU A 175 14.34 4.65 -31.62
N VAL A 176 13.45 3.70 -31.36
CA VAL A 176 13.57 2.70 -30.29
C VAL A 176 13.95 1.32 -30.85
N ALA A 177 13.89 1.12 -32.17
CA ALA A 177 14.18 -0.15 -32.84
C ALA A 177 15.67 -0.53 -32.82
N PHE A 178 16.56 0.41 -32.48
CA PHE A 178 17.98 0.12 -32.32
C PHE A 178 18.25 -0.38 -30.89
N GLU A 179 18.97 -1.50 -30.79
CA GLU A 179 19.37 -2.18 -29.59
C GLU A 179 19.83 -1.20 -28.49
N GLY A 180 19.21 -1.25 -27.31
CA GLY A 180 19.58 -0.41 -26.19
C GLY A 180 18.70 -0.65 -24.96
N GLU A 181 19.12 -0.09 -23.83
CA GLU A 181 18.42 -0.19 -22.53
C GLU A 181 16.95 0.25 -22.61
N HIS A 182 16.62 1.24 -23.45
CA HIS A 182 15.25 1.74 -23.63
C HIS A 182 14.29 0.67 -24.18
N ARG A 183 14.77 -0.16 -25.13
CA ARG A 183 13.98 -1.24 -25.69
C ARG A 183 13.69 -2.32 -24.63
N ALA A 184 14.71 -2.71 -23.86
CA ALA A 184 14.55 -3.70 -22.80
C ALA A 184 13.53 -3.25 -21.73
N VAL A 185 13.51 -1.97 -21.39
CA VAL A 185 12.51 -1.39 -20.46
C VAL A 185 11.10 -1.46 -21.05
N LEU A 186 10.91 -1.11 -22.32
CA LEU A 186 9.60 -1.20 -22.98
C LEU A 186 9.11 -2.66 -23.11
N GLU A 187 10.03 -3.60 -23.40
CA GLU A 187 9.68 -5.02 -23.44
C GLU A 187 9.28 -5.54 -22.04
N ALA A 188 9.92 -5.08 -20.98
CA ALA A 188 9.50 -5.35 -19.61
C ALA A 188 8.09 -4.78 -19.32
N TYR A 189 7.80 -3.54 -19.71
CA TYR A 189 6.46 -2.97 -19.57
C TYR A 189 5.41 -3.76 -20.37
N ARG A 190 5.75 -4.21 -21.58
CA ARG A 190 4.89 -5.09 -22.37
C ARG A 190 4.59 -6.38 -21.63
N MET A 191 5.59 -7.02 -21.04
CA MET A 191 5.42 -8.24 -20.25
C MET A 191 4.45 -7.99 -19.08
N PHE A 192 4.63 -6.92 -18.31
CA PHE A 192 3.74 -6.56 -17.20
C PHE A 192 2.32 -6.26 -17.66
N ALA A 193 2.15 -5.51 -18.76
CA ALA A 193 0.83 -5.19 -19.30
C ALA A 193 0.04 -6.44 -19.75
N HIS A 194 0.72 -7.56 -20.00
CA HIS A 194 0.11 -8.85 -20.38
C HIS A 194 0.04 -9.84 -19.20
N ASP A 195 0.53 -9.48 -18.02
CA ASP A 195 0.48 -10.36 -16.86
C ASP A 195 -0.96 -10.54 -16.36
N ARG A 196 -1.45 -11.77 -16.51
CA ARG A 196 -2.81 -12.13 -16.09
C ARG A 196 -2.99 -12.07 -14.57
N CYS A 197 -1.94 -12.32 -13.79
CA CYS A 197 -2.03 -12.28 -12.34
C CYS A 197 -2.23 -10.85 -11.85
N TRP A 198 -1.54 -9.89 -12.48
CA TRP A 198 -1.69 -8.47 -12.17
C TRP A 198 -3.09 -7.98 -12.54
N VAL A 199 -3.55 -8.25 -13.77
CA VAL A 199 -4.89 -7.86 -14.23
C VAL A 199 -5.99 -8.44 -13.33
N ARG A 200 -5.90 -9.72 -12.97
CA ARG A 200 -6.87 -10.36 -12.07
C ARG A 200 -6.95 -9.67 -10.72
N ARG A 201 -5.82 -9.29 -10.12
CA ARG A 201 -5.83 -8.56 -8.84
C ARG A 201 -6.52 -7.20 -8.95
N LEU A 202 -6.38 -6.51 -10.07
CA LEU A 202 -7.08 -5.26 -10.32
C LEU A 202 -8.59 -5.48 -10.43
N GLU A 203 -9.01 -6.52 -11.17
CA GLU A 203 -10.43 -6.89 -11.32
C GLU A 203 -11.03 -7.34 -9.98
N GLU A 204 -10.30 -8.12 -9.16
CA GLU A 204 -10.70 -8.49 -7.81
C GLU A 204 -10.90 -7.25 -6.92
N ALA A 205 -9.98 -6.29 -6.97
CA ALA A 205 -10.10 -5.06 -6.20
C ALA A 205 -11.31 -4.20 -6.62
N ILE A 206 -11.64 -4.15 -7.92
CA ILE A 206 -12.86 -3.51 -8.42
C ILE A 206 -14.10 -4.28 -7.96
N GLY A 207 -14.07 -5.61 -8.04
CA GLY A 207 -15.16 -6.47 -7.55
C GLY A 207 -15.50 -6.24 -6.08
N ASN A 208 -14.52 -5.81 -5.28
CA ASN A 208 -14.69 -5.41 -3.88
C ASN A 208 -15.16 -3.95 -3.69
N GLY A 209 -15.59 -3.30 -4.76
CA GLY A 209 -16.23 -1.99 -4.73
C GLY A 209 -15.32 -0.80 -4.96
N LEU A 210 -14.07 -0.99 -5.41
CA LEU A 210 -13.17 0.11 -5.75
C LEU A 210 -13.38 0.61 -7.17
N THR A 211 -13.08 1.90 -7.42
CA THR A 211 -12.93 2.42 -8.77
C THR A 211 -11.69 1.84 -9.45
N ALA A 212 -11.59 1.91 -10.76
CA ALA A 212 -10.44 1.40 -11.50
C ALA A 212 -9.12 2.06 -11.06
N GLU A 213 -9.12 3.37 -10.82
CA GLU A 213 -7.97 4.11 -10.32
C GLU A 213 -7.57 3.67 -8.90
N ALA A 214 -8.56 3.50 -8.02
CA ALA A 214 -8.33 3.05 -6.65
C ALA A 214 -7.79 1.62 -6.59
N ALA A 215 -8.27 0.74 -7.47
CA ALA A 215 -7.77 -0.62 -7.60
C ALA A 215 -6.30 -0.66 -8.05
N VAL A 216 -5.91 0.19 -9.00
CA VAL A 216 -4.50 0.32 -9.44
C VAL A 216 -3.62 0.80 -8.29
N GLU A 217 -4.03 1.84 -7.56
CA GLU A 217 -3.28 2.36 -6.42
C GLU A 217 -3.12 1.30 -5.32
N LYS A 218 -4.19 0.57 -4.98
CA LYS A 218 -4.15 -0.52 -4.00
C LYS A 218 -3.14 -1.60 -4.41
N VAL A 219 -3.28 -2.15 -5.62
CA VAL A 219 -2.43 -3.25 -6.09
C VAL A 219 -0.97 -2.82 -6.21
N GLN A 220 -0.70 -1.57 -6.63
CA GLN A 220 0.63 -0.99 -6.67
C GLN A 220 1.23 -0.89 -5.26
N SER A 221 0.47 -0.35 -4.30
CA SER A 221 0.92 -0.16 -2.92
C SER A 221 1.24 -1.51 -2.26
N ASP A 222 0.37 -2.50 -2.42
CA ASP A 222 0.54 -3.85 -1.89
C ASP A 222 1.77 -4.55 -2.49
N THR A 223 1.97 -4.38 -3.81
CA THR A 223 3.11 -4.97 -4.51
C THR A 223 4.42 -4.31 -4.05
N ARG A 224 4.45 -2.97 -3.97
CA ARG A 224 5.62 -2.22 -3.50
C ARG A 224 5.98 -2.57 -2.06
N ALA A 225 4.99 -2.72 -1.18
CA ALA A 225 5.21 -3.13 0.20
C ALA A 225 5.85 -4.53 0.27
N ARG A 226 5.34 -5.48 -0.52
CA ARG A 226 5.94 -6.83 -0.59
C ARG A 226 7.37 -6.82 -1.10
N MET A 227 7.65 -6.09 -2.18
CA MET A 227 8.99 -5.98 -2.74
C MET A 227 9.99 -5.36 -1.75
N ASN A 228 9.59 -4.33 -1.00
CA ASN A 228 10.43 -3.71 0.02
C ASN A 228 10.82 -4.65 1.17
N HIS A 229 10.07 -5.74 1.38
CA HIS A 229 10.34 -6.73 2.42
C HIS A 229 11.02 -8.01 1.89
N MET A 230 11.23 -8.13 0.59
CA MET A 230 11.98 -9.24 0.01
C MET A 230 13.48 -9.05 0.25
N SER A 231 14.10 -10.06 0.86
CA SER A 231 15.54 -10.04 1.18
C SER A 231 16.41 -10.56 0.03
N ASP A 232 15.87 -10.68 -1.17
CA ASP A 232 16.61 -11.18 -2.30
C ASP A 232 17.56 -10.09 -2.82
N PRO A 233 18.90 -10.32 -2.82
CA PRO A 233 19.89 -9.34 -3.28
C PRO A 233 19.83 -9.08 -4.79
N TYR A 234 19.01 -9.81 -5.56
CA TYR A 234 18.84 -9.67 -7.01
C TYR A 234 17.48 -9.04 -7.40
N LEU A 235 16.65 -8.65 -6.44
CA LEU A 235 15.44 -7.84 -6.57
C LEU A 235 15.57 -6.55 -5.78
#